data_67f190964b91fa8ff8ba7aed211ef350
#
_entry.id   67f190964b91fa8ff8ba7aed211ef350
#
_cell.length_a   1.000
_cell.length_b   1.000
_cell.length_c   1.000
_cell.angle_alpha   90.00
_cell.angle_beta   90.00
_cell.angle_gamma   90.00
#
_symmetry.space_group_name_H-M   'P 1'
#
loop_
_entity.id
_entity.type
_entity.pdbx_description
1 polymer ?
#
loop_
_entity_poly.entity_id
_entity_poly.type
_entity_poly.pdbx_seq_one_letter_code
_entity_poly.pdbx_strand_id
1 'polypeptide(L)'
;MEITKRNGMAEPYNKEKVAIAIRKSFASTGQSVTDETILTLVNEVENFILSDTGNRHVERIQDEVERSLMEHGFYAEAKNYILYRWQRTERRKALNHIVNETGDETITDTLKGIGQDFPRNEYSLTLLAEKFSSFYKPEMTPDERLTALIKAAVELTTQEAPDWEFIAARLLNFQLSKKLTEQAEFAGVLSFYEKLRYLTDEGLYGSYILASYSPEEIEEAARFICPERDKLFNYSGLDLLVKRYLIRTRSHEPIESVQEMYLGIALHLAMPERHNRLQWVRKFYDLLSKLEVTMATPTLANARKPYHQLSSCFIDTVPDSLEGIYRSIDNFAMVSKFGGGMGMYFGKVRAAGGNIRGFKGVAGGVIRWMKLVNDTAVAVDQLGMRQGAVAVYLDVWHKDLPEFLQLRTNNGDDRMKAHDIFPAVCYPDLFWRMAKEDLNQSWYLFCPNEIMTIKGYCLEDYYGEEWEKRYLDCVNDSRLSKRSMSIKDIVRLVLRSAVETGTPFTFNRDIVNRANPNNHRGIIYCSNLCTEIAQNMSAIETVSTEIRTEDGDMVVVKTVRPGDFVVCNLEIGRA
;
A
#
# COMPACT_ATOMS: atom_id res chain seq x y z
N MET A 1 -6.55 -6.12 -59.97
CA MET A 1 -5.83 -4.86 -59.94
C MET A 1 -5.10 -4.81 -58.59
N GLU A 2 -3.80 -4.55 -58.62
CA GLU A 2 -2.99 -4.45 -57.41
C GLU A 2 -2.74 -3.00 -57.04
N ILE A 3 -2.71 -2.73 -55.76
CA ILE A 3 -2.37 -1.42 -55.18
C ILE A 3 -1.16 -1.55 -54.26
N THR A 4 -0.30 -0.55 -54.24
CA THR A 4 0.87 -0.51 -53.35
C THR A 4 0.45 0.10 -52.03
N LYS A 5 0.63 -0.65 -50.96
CA LYS A 5 0.46 -0.16 -49.58
C LYS A 5 1.61 0.77 -49.18
N ARG A 6 1.42 1.48 -48.03
CA ARG A 6 2.44 2.38 -47.46
C ARG A 6 3.75 1.67 -47.07
N ASN A 7 3.69 0.36 -46.78
CA ASN A 7 4.86 -0.47 -46.48
C ASN A 7 5.52 -1.07 -47.74
N GLY A 8 5.13 -0.63 -48.94
CA GLY A 8 5.65 -1.10 -50.21
C GLY A 8 5.08 -2.44 -50.72
N MET A 9 4.26 -3.16 -49.93
CA MET A 9 3.67 -4.42 -50.34
C MET A 9 2.51 -4.18 -51.32
N ALA A 10 2.39 -5.05 -52.34
CA ALA A 10 1.27 -5.08 -53.24
C ALA A 10 0.11 -5.89 -52.63
N GLU A 11 -1.13 -5.38 -52.76
CA GLU A 11 -2.36 -6.05 -52.31
C GLU A 11 -3.46 -5.86 -53.37
N PRO A 12 -4.34 -6.84 -53.59
CA PRO A 12 -5.51 -6.66 -54.46
C PRO A 12 -6.36 -5.47 -53.99
N TYR A 13 -6.80 -4.63 -54.95
CA TYR A 13 -7.75 -3.56 -54.66
C TYR A 13 -9.06 -4.13 -54.13
N ASN A 14 -9.53 -3.57 -53.05
CA ASN A 14 -10.79 -3.98 -52.43
C ASN A 14 -11.76 -2.79 -52.35
N LYS A 15 -12.77 -2.79 -53.21
CA LYS A 15 -13.82 -1.78 -53.32
C LYS A 15 -14.60 -1.61 -52.01
N GLU A 16 -14.87 -2.69 -51.29
CA GLU A 16 -15.63 -2.66 -50.04
C GLU A 16 -14.90 -1.86 -48.96
N LYS A 17 -13.56 -1.92 -48.92
CA LYS A 17 -12.76 -1.09 -47.97
C LYS A 17 -12.97 0.41 -48.21
N VAL A 18 -13.13 0.83 -49.46
CA VAL A 18 -13.40 2.24 -49.81
C VAL A 18 -14.83 2.60 -49.40
N ALA A 19 -15.81 1.74 -49.70
CA ALA A 19 -17.20 1.93 -49.29
C ALA A 19 -17.36 2.07 -47.77
N ILE A 20 -16.71 1.20 -47.00
CA ILE A 20 -16.70 1.27 -45.53
C ILE A 20 -16.09 2.58 -45.03
N ALA A 21 -15.00 3.05 -45.65
CA ALA A 21 -14.36 4.31 -45.25
C ALA A 21 -15.26 5.52 -45.49
N ILE A 22 -15.94 5.56 -46.63
CA ILE A 22 -16.92 6.61 -46.99
C ILE A 22 -18.12 6.56 -46.02
N ARG A 23 -18.71 5.38 -45.78
CA ARG A 23 -19.82 5.22 -44.80
C ARG A 23 -19.46 5.72 -43.42
N LYS A 24 -18.25 5.44 -42.94
CA LYS A 24 -17.76 5.95 -41.63
C LYS A 24 -17.66 7.48 -41.59
N SER A 25 -17.31 8.11 -42.72
CA SER A 25 -17.29 9.57 -42.84
C SER A 25 -18.69 10.17 -42.66
N PHE A 26 -19.71 9.62 -43.31
CA PHE A 26 -21.11 10.03 -43.14
C PHE A 26 -21.63 9.75 -41.73
N ALA A 27 -21.35 8.58 -41.17
CA ALA A 27 -21.74 8.25 -39.81
C ALA A 27 -21.16 9.23 -38.77
N SER A 28 -19.96 9.78 -39.00
CA SER A 28 -19.31 10.74 -38.09
C SER A 28 -19.95 12.14 -38.10
N THR A 29 -20.70 12.49 -39.14
CA THR A 29 -21.47 13.74 -39.26
C THR A 29 -22.94 13.59 -38.83
N GLY A 30 -23.37 12.37 -38.53
CA GLY A 30 -24.77 12.04 -38.23
C GLY A 30 -25.71 12.11 -39.46
N GLN A 31 -25.17 12.25 -40.66
CA GLN A 31 -25.97 12.24 -41.89
C GLN A 31 -26.23 10.80 -42.35
N SER A 32 -27.49 10.54 -42.69
CA SER A 32 -27.88 9.32 -43.39
C SER A 32 -27.51 9.42 -44.88
N VAL A 33 -26.85 8.41 -45.40
CA VAL A 33 -26.48 8.32 -46.82
C VAL A 33 -27.12 7.10 -47.42
N THR A 34 -27.61 7.22 -48.66
CA THR A 34 -28.17 6.09 -49.42
C THR A 34 -27.07 5.19 -49.97
N ASP A 35 -27.36 3.90 -50.11
CA ASP A 35 -26.41 2.96 -50.74
C ASP A 35 -26.07 3.35 -52.17
N GLU A 36 -27.00 3.98 -52.90
CA GLU A 36 -26.79 4.51 -54.23
C GLU A 36 -25.73 5.62 -54.28
N THR A 37 -25.78 6.56 -53.31
CA THR A 37 -24.76 7.61 -53.17
C THR A 37 -23.39 7.03 -52.88
N ILE A 38 -23.31 6.05 -51.95
CA ILE A 38 -22.05 5.38 -51.62
C ILE A 38 -21.50 4.68 -52.87
N LEU A 39 -22.35 3.97 -53.62
CA LEU A 39 -21.93 3.24 -54.82
C LEU A 39 -21.41 4.20 -55.90
N THR A 40 -22.04 5.37 -56.06
CA THR A 40 -21.60 6.41 -57.00
C THR A 40 -20.19 6.89 -56.66
N LEU A 41 -19.95 7.32 -55.39
CA LEU A 41 -18.65 7.79 -54.93
C LEU A 41 -17.57 6.71 -55.09
N VAL A 42 -17.88 5.48 -54.73
CA VAL A 42 -16.94 4.34 -54.85
C VAL A 42 -16.61 4.03 -56.30
N ASN A 43 -17.59 4.10 -57.22
CA ASN A 43 -17.36 3.87 -58.64
C ASN A 43 -16.47 4.96 -59.26
N GLU A 44 -16.61 6.21 -58.85
CA GLU A 44 -15.73 7.30 -59.27
C GLU A 44 -14.28 7.07 -58.85
N VAL A 45 -14.07 6.74 -57.56
CA VAL A 45 -12.75 6.37 -57.05
C VAL A 45 -12.17 5.19 -57.83
N GLU A 46 -12.97 4.16 -58.14
CA GLU A 46 -12.54 2.99 -58.91
C GLU A 46 -12.16 3.36 -60.34
N ASN A 47 -12.98 4.17 -61.00
CA ASN A 47 -12.72 4.64 -62.37
C ASN A 47 -11.43 5.47 -62.43
N PHE A 48 -11.18 6.34 -61.44
CA PHE A 48 -9.94 7.08 -61.35
C PHE A 48 -8.73 6.13 -61.27
N ILE A 49 -8.78 5.13 -60.39
CA ILE A 49 -7.69 4.16 -60.20
C ILE A 49 -7.47 3.32 -61.44
N LEU A 50 -8.54 2.98 -62.18
CA LEU A 50 -8.45 2.23 -63.42
C LEU A 50 -7.82 3.05 -64.56
N SER A 51 -8.12 4.34 -64.63
CA SER A 51 -7.55 5.27 -65.62
C SER A 51 -6.12 5.70 -65.32
N ASP A 52 -5.68 5.57 -64.06
CA ASP A 52 -4.33 5.95 -63.64
C ASP A 52 -3.32 4.86 -64.04
N THR A 53 -2.44 5.21 -65.00
CA THR A 53 -1.35 4.35 -65.46
C THR A 53 -0.10 4.47 -64.61
N GLY A 54 -0.12 5.33 -63.57
CA GLY A 54 1.00 5.59 -62.66
C GLY A 54 1.07 4.64 -61.47
N ASN A 55 1.76 5.09 -60.42
CA ASN A 55 1.91 4.33 -59.17
C ASN A 55 0.58 4.29 -58.39
N ARG A 56 -0.09 3.14 -58.39
CA ARG A 56 -1.36 2.89 -57.68
C ARG A 56 -1.15 2.76 -56.15
N HIS A 57 -0.66 3.84 -55.55
CA HIS A 57 -0.42 3.88 -54.12
C HIS A 57 -1.70 4.19 -53.33
N VAL A 58 -1.84 3.58 -52.14
CA VAL A 58 -3.02 3.75 -51.29
C VAL A 58 -3.32 5.21 -50.93
N GLU A 59 -2.33 6.09 -50.89
CA GLU A 59 -2.53 7.53 -50.61
C GLU A 59 -3.33 8.20 -51.75
N ARG A 60 -3.05 7.89 -52.99
CA ARG A 60 -3.79 8.44 -54.13
C ARG A 60 -5.26 8.02 -54.12
N ILE A 61 -5.55 6.79 -53.68
CA ILE A 61 -6.94 6.34 -53.49
C ILE A 61 -7.64 7.20 -52.44
N GLN A 62 -6.96 7.53 -51.33
CA GLN A 62 -7.51 8.36 -50.27
C GLN A 62 -7.70 9.82 -50.72
N ASP A 63 -6.75 10.38 -51.50
CA ASP A 63 -6.88 11.72 -52.09
C ASP A 63 -8.08 11.79 -53.00
N GLU A 64 -8.34 10.72 -53.76
CA GLU A 64 -9.51 10.64 -54.68
C GLU A 64 -10.83 10.52 -53.90
N VAL A 65 -10.87 9.79 -52.79
CA VAL A 65 -12.04 9.78 -51.89
C VAL A 65 -12.35 11.16 -51.35
N GLU A 66 -11.33 11.92 -50.94
CA GLU A 66 -11.46 13.30 -50.45
C GLU A 66 -12.03 14.21 -51.59
N ARG A 67 -11.48 14.10 -52.77
CA ARG A 67 -11.92 14.85 -53.96
C ARG A 67 -13.37 14.55 -54.33
N SER A 68 -13.73 13.26 -54.45
CA SER A 68 -15.09 12.83 -54.80
C SER A 68 -16.12 13.32 -53.77
N LEU A 69 -15.82 13.26 -52.48
CA LEU A 69 -16.69 13.81 -51.42
C LEU A 69 -16.91 15.33 -51.60
N MET A 70 -15.83 16.09 -51.88
CA MET A 70 -15.91 17.55 -52.10
C MET A 70 -16.69 17.93 -53.35
N GLU A 71 -16.45 17.23 -54.47
CA GLU A 71 -17.11 17.49 -55.77
C GLU A 71 -18.62 17.24 -55.70
N HIS A 72 -19.06 16.31 -54.85
CA HIS A 72 -20.47 16.05 -54.58
C HIS A 72 -21.10 16.92 -53.49
N GLY A 73 -20.35 17.91 -52.96
CA GLY A 73 -20.86 18.85 -51.98
C GLY A 73 -20.90 18.31 -50.53
N PHE A 74 -20.32 17.14 -50.26
CA PHE A 74 -20.23 16.52 -48.92
C PHE A 74 -19.03 17.09 -48.13
N TYR A 75 -19.01 18.40 -47.94
CA TYR A 75 -17.87 19.10 -47.35
C TYR A 75 -17.61 18.75 -45.88
N ALA A 76 -18.66 18.48 -45.09
CA ALA A 76 -18.52 18.08 -43.68
C ALA A 76 -17.89 16.68 -43.57
N GLU A 77 -18.33 15.76 -44.42
CA GLU A 77 -17.83 14.40 -44.54
C GLU A 77 -16.38 14.37 -45.02
N ALA A 78 -16.07 15.17 -46.06
CA ALA A 78 -14.72 15.32 -46.59
C ALA A 78 -13.78 15.86 -45.49
N LYS A 79 -14.19 16.91 -44.74
CA LYS A 79 -13.42 17.46 -43.63
C LYS A 79 -13.15 16.41 -42.55
N ASN A 80 -14.17 15.65 -42.16
CA ASN A 80 -14.00 14.59 -41.15
C ASN A 80 -13.10 13.45 -41.65
N TYR A 81 -13.21 13.10 -42.93
CA TYR A 81 -12.34 12.09 -43.56
C TYR A 81 -10.87 12.53 -43.56
N ILE A 82 -10.59 13.77 -43.94
CA ILE A 82 -9.25 14.37 -43.95
C ILE A 82 -8.67 14.43 -42.53
N LEU A 83 -9.45 14.91 -41.54
CA LEU A 83 -9.03 14.95 -40.14
C LEU A 83 -8.73 13.56 -39.60
N TYR A 84 -9.60 12.58 -39.85
CA TYR A 84 -9.38 11.21 -39.42
C TYR A 84 -8.10 10.60 -40.05
N ARG A 85 -7.88 10.83 -41.35
CA ARG A 85 -6.69 10.38 -42.08
C ARG A 85 -5.41 11.01 -41.49
N TRP A 86 -5.45 12.32 -41.21
CA TRP A 86 -4.35 13.04 -40.61
C TRP A 86 -4.04 12.50 -39.21
N GLN A 87 -5.03 12.40 -38.33
CA GLN A 87 -4.88 11.84 -37.00
C GLN A 87 -4.29 10.42 -37.01
N ARG A 88 -4.77 9.57 -37.92
CA ARG A 88 -4.28 8.21 -38.11
C ARG A 88 -2.82 8.18 -38.59
N THR A 89 -2.42 9.13 -39.37
CA THR A 89 -1.05 9.25 -39.87
C THR A 89 -0.11 9.71 -38.77
N GLU A 90 -0.50 10.74 -38.02
CA GLU A 90 0.28 11.24 -36.88
C GLU A 90 0.41 10.18 -35.79
N ARG A 91 -0.66 9.49 -35.46
CA ARG A 91 -0.61 8.37 -34.50
C ARG A 91 0.37 7.28 -34.92
N ARG A 92 0.48 6.99 -36.20
CA ARG A 92 1.39 5.99 -36.75
C ARG A 92 2.83 6.47 -36.72
N LYS A 93 3.07 7.75 -37.02
CA LYS A 93 4.39 8.37 -36.88
C LYS A 93 4.85 8.33 -35.44
N ALA A 94 3.98 8.73 -34.50
CA ALA A 94 4.27 8.69 -33.07
C ALA A 94 4.58 7.27 -32.58
N LEU A 95 3.80 6.28 -32.98
CA LEU A 95 4.03 4.88 -32.66
C LEU A 95 5.41 4.41 -33.17
N ASN A 96 5.72 4.66 -34.46
CA ASN A 96 7.02 4.29 -35.03
C ASN A 96 8.17 5.02 -34.35
N HIS A 97 7.99 6.27 -33.99
CA HIS A 97 9.00 7.06 -33.27
C HIS A 97 9.31 6.42 -31.89
N ILE A 98 8.27 6.12 -31.10
CA ILE A 98 8.44 5.46 -29.80
C ILE A 98 9.13 4.10 -29.96
N VAL A 99 8.69 3.26 -30.92
CA VAL A 99 9.30 1.94 -31.17
C VAL A 99 10.77 2.06 -31.56
N ASN A 100 11.09 2.99 -32.46
CA ASN A 100 12.48 3.18 -32.90
C ASN A 100 13.38 3.68 -31.77
N GLU A 101 12.91 4.65 -30.96
CA GLU A 101 13.71 5.18 -29.84
C GLU A 101 13.82 4.21 -28.68
N THR A 102 12.78 3.43 -28.36
CA THR A 102 12.89 2.37 -27.35
C THR A 102 13.78 1.22 -27.84
N GLY A 103 13.85 0.99 -29.15
CA GLY A 103 14.56 -0.13 -29.74
C GLY A 103 13.89 -1.48 -29.47
N ASP A 104 12.59 -1.47 -29.17
CA ASP A 104 11.82 -2.65 -28.79
C ASP A 104 10.52 -2.74 -29.61
N GLU A 105 10.50 -3.61 -30.61
CA GLU A 105 9.32 -3.79 -31.47
C GLU A 105 8.14 -4.43 -30.72
N THR A 106 8.40 -5.18 -29.64
CA THR A 106 7.36 -5.91 -28.88
C THR A 106 6.40 -4.98 -28.15
N ILE A 107 6.79 -3.71 -27.87
CA ILE A 107 5.94 -2.68 -27.27
C ILE A 107 4.78 -2.26 -28.20
N THR A 108 4.86 -2.58 -29.49
CA THR A 108 3.90 -2.13 -30.52
C THR A 108 2.44 -2.47 -30.17
N ASP A 109 2.20 -3.67 -29.67
CA ASP A 109 0.82 -4.11 -29.36
C ASP A 109 0.29 -3.43 -28.08
N THR A 110 1.16 -3.18 -27.11
CA THR A 110 0.81 -2.37 -25.91
C THR A 110 0.43 -0.94 -26.32
N LEU A 111 1.22 -0.29 -27.18
CA LEU A 111 0.93 1.07 -27.67
C LEU A 111 -0.36 1.13 -28.50
N LYS A 112 -0.63 0.12 -29.33
CA LYS A 112 -1.91 0.02 -30.07
C LYS A 112 -3.08 -0.14 -29.10
N GLY A 113 -2.96 -1.02 -28.09
CA GLY A 113 -3.97 -1.22 -27.05
C GLY A 113 -4.26 0.07 -26.28
N ILE A 114 -3.23 0.79 -25.84
CA ILE A 114 -3.36 2.11 -25.19
C ILE A 114 -4.18 3.05 -26.08
N GLY A 115 -3.80 3.15 -27.36
CA GLY A 115 -4.51 4.02 -28.28
C GLY A 115 -5.95 3.60 -28.62
N GLN A 116 -6.35 2.36 -28.34
CA GLN A 116 -7.74 1.89 -28.49
C GLN A 116 -8.55 2.17 -27.23
N ASP A 117 -7.96 1.90 -26.07
CA ASP A 117 -8.63 2.03 -24.78
C ASP A 117 -8.75 3.50 -24.33
N PHE A 118 -7.84 4.38 -24.81
CA PHE A 118 -7.84 5.82 -24.54
C PHE A 118 -7.95 6.65 -25.84
N PRO A 119 -9.12 6.70 -26.48
CA PRO A 119 -9.28 7.28 -27.81
C PRO A 119 -9.32 8.81 -27.86
N ARG A 120 -9.39 9.49 -26.71
CA ARG A 120 -9.45 10.95 -26.63
C ARG A 120 -8.13 11.61 -27.03
N ASN A 121 -8.18 12.80 -27.57
CA ASN A 121 -7.00 13.53 -28.08
C ASN A 121 -5.99 13.86 -26.96
N GLU A 122 -6.46 14.13 -25.75
CA GLU A 122 -5.61 14.36 -24.56
C GLU A 122 -4.75 13.15 -24.17
N TYR A 123 -5.09 11.95 -24.68
CA TYR A 123 -4.33 10.70 -24.46
C TYR A 123 -3.63 10.21 -25.74
N SER A 124 -3.29 11.12 -26.64
CA SER A 124 -2.70 10.75 -27.92
C SER A 124 -1.25 10.24 -27.78
N LEU A 125 -0.89 9.23 -28.57
CA LEU A 125 0.49 8.77 -28.66
C LEU A 125 1.46 9.85 -29.16
N THR A 126 0.96 10.89 -29.83
CA THR A 126 1.76 12.03 -30.27
C THR A 126 2.28 12.81 -29.07
N LEU A 127 1.40 13.12 -28.10
CA LEU A 127 1.81 13.78 -26.86
C LEU A 127 2.82 12.94 -26.08
N LEU A 128 2.60 11.63 -26.02
CA LEU A 128 3.55 10.71 -25.37
C LEU A 128 4.91 10.71 -26.08
N ALA A 129 4.94 10.66 -27.41
CA ALA A 129 6.18 10.68 -28.17
C ALA A 129 6.96 11.98 -27.99
N GLU A 130 6.28 13.14 -28.07
CA GLU A 130 6.88 14.47 -27.83
C GLU A 130 7.47 14.56 -26.42
N LYS A 131 6.70 14.12 -25.41
CA LYS A 131 7.19 14.14 -24.01
C LYS A 131 8.35 13.16 -23.81
N PHE A 132 8.28 11.97 -24.39
CA PHE A 132 9.35 10.96 -24.33
C PHE A 132 10.65 11.48 -24.93
N SER A 133 10.60 12.15 -26.08
CA SER A 133 11.79 12.74 -26.71
C SER A 133 12.51 13.75 -25.81
N SER A 134 11.81 14.40 -24.87
CA SER A 134 12.43 15.29 -23.89
C SER A 134 13.25 14.58 -22.81
N PHE A 135 13.02 13.28 -22.59
CA PHE A 135 13.77 12.44 -21.65
C PHE A 135 14.78 11.51 -22.32
N TYR A 136 14.54 11.20 -23.58
CA TYR A 136 15.38 10.27 -24.34
C TYR A 136 16.81 10.79 -24.51
N LYS A 137 17.78 9.88 -24.34
CA LYS A 137 19.20 10.11 -24.68
C LYS A 137 19.73 8.88 -25.40
N PRO A 138 20.52 9.05 -26.48
CA PRO A 138 21.02 7.95 -27.29
C PRO A 138 21.82 6.89 -26.51
N GLU A 139 22.53 7.30 -25.46
CA GLU A 139 23.36 6.44 -24.61
C GLU A 139 22.57 5.58 -23.62
N MET A 140 21.29 5.78 -23.47
CA MET A 140 20.43 4.99 -22.57
C MET A 140 20.33 3.53 -23.01
N THR A 141 20.40 2.62 -22.05
CA THR A 141 20.08 1.21 -22.25
C THR A 141 18.60 1.01 -22.60
N PRO A 142 18.21 -0.12 -23.20
CA PRO A 142 16.78 -0.39 -23.51
C PRO A 142 15.85 -0.29 -22.28
N ASP A 143 16.29 -0.74 -21.12
CA ASP A 143 15.50 -0.65 -19.88
C ASP A 143 15.35 0.80 -19.38
N GLU A 144 16.43 1.60 -19.47
CA GLU A 144 16.37 3.03 -19.15
C GLU A 144 15.46 3.80 -20.11
N ARG A 145 15.39 3.43 -21.39
CA ARG A 145 14.49 4.03 -22.38
C ARG A 145 13.03 3.72 -22.07
N LEU A 146 12.71 2.48 -21.68
CA LEU A 146 11.37 2.12 -21.21
C LEU A 146 11.00 2.88 -19.94
N THR A 147 11.94 3.01 -19.00
CA THR A 147 11.73 3.81 -17.78
C THR A 147 11.48 5.28 -18.10
N ALA A 148 12.20 5.85 -19.07
CA ALA A 148 11.98 7.23 -19.54
C ALA A 148 10.60 7.40 -20.21
N LEU A 149 10.14 6.40 -20.98
CA LEU A 149 8.81 6.40 -21.59
C LEU A 149 7.69 6.35 -20.52
N ILE A 150 7.86 5.50 -19.49
CA ILE A 150 6.93 5.45 -18.35
C ILE A 150 6.88 6.80 -17.65
N LYS A 151 8.05 7.40 -17.36
CA LYS A 151 8.14 8.71 -16.74
C LYS A 151 7.45 9.80 -17.58
N ALA A 152 7.61 9.75 -18.91
CA ALA A 152 6.92 10.67 -19.82
C ALA A 152 5.39 10.58 -19.67
N ALA A 153 4.84 9.36 -19.58
CA ALA A 153 3.41 9.15 -19.37
C ALA A 153 2.96 9.69 -17.99
N VAL A 154 3.72 9.43 -16.93
CA VAL A 154 3.42 9.94 -15.57
C VAL A 154 3.38 11.47 -15.54
N GLU A 155 4.33 12.15 -16.21
CA GLU A 155 4.39 13.62 -16.21
C GLU A 155 3.31 14.28 -17.11
N LEU A 156 2.60 13.52 -17.91
CA LEU A 156 1.42 13.98 -18.64
C LEU A 156 0.13 13.92 -17.80
N THR A 157 0.16 13.34 -16.62
CA THR A 157 -0.99 13.28 -15.72
C THR A 157 -1.32 14.67 -15.20
N THR A 158 -2.56 15.11 -15.45
CA THR A 158 -3.11 16.36 -14.94
C THR A 158 -4.53 16.14 -14.41
N GLN A 159 -5.11 17.15 -13.80
CA GLN A 159 -6.50 17.08 -13.35
C GLN A 159 -7.48 16.90 -14.52
N GLU A 160 -7.15 17.48 -15.69
CA GLU A 160 -7.95 17.41 -16.93
C GLU A 160 -7.71 16.09 -17.70
N ALA A 161 -6.55 15.45 -17.48
CA ALA A 161 -6.15 14.21 -18.15
C ALA A 161 -5.61 13.17 -17.16
N PRO A 162 -6.45 12.68 -16.22
CA PRO A 162 -6.02 11.77 -15.16
C PRO A 162 -5.67 10.36 -15.65
N ASP A 163 -6.23 9.89 -16.77
CA ASP A 163 -6.05 8.53 -17.27
C ASP A 163 -4.61 8.24 -17.75
N TRP A 164 -3.75 9.26 -17.84
CA TRP A 164 -2.32 9.04 -18.06
C TRP A 164 -1.68 8.14 -16.99
N GLU A 165 -2.21 8.11 -15.77
CA GLU A 165 -1.79 7.16 -14.74
C GLU A 165 -2.03 5.69 -15.16
N PHE A 166 -3.16 5.39 -15.82
CA PHE A 166 -3.45 4.05 -16.33
C PHE A 166 -2.60 3.71 -17.55
N ILE A 167 -2.31 4.70 -18.40
CA ILE A 167 -1.40 4.52 -19.54
C ILE A 167 0.02 4.20 -19.02
N ALA A 168 0.51 4.95 -18.04
CA ALA A 168 1.81 4.70 -17.41
C ALA A 168 1.86 3.31 -16.75
N ALA A 169 0.76 2.87 -16.10
CA ALA A 169 0.66 1.53 -15.53
C ALA A 169 0.80 0.43 -16.60
N ARG A 170 0.20 0.61 -17.79
CA ARG A 170 0.32 -0.35 -18.88
C ARG A 170 1.74 -0.47 -19.41
N LEU A 171 2.44 0.66 -19.52
CA LEU A 171 3.85 0.68 -19.91
C LEU A 171 4.75 0.02 -18.84
N LEU A 172 4.46 0.27 -17.55
CA LEU A 172 5.16 -0.39 -16.44
C LEU A 172 4.91 -1.91 -16.44
N ASN A 173 3.67 -2.34 -16.67
CA ASN A 173 3.34 -3.76 -16.75
C ASN A 173 4.01 -4.44 -17.94
N PHE A 174 4.16 -3.75 -19.08
CA PHE A 174 4.93 -4.23 -20.22
C PHE A 174 6.41 -4.43 -19.83
N GLN A 175 7.05 -3.44 -19.18
CA GLN A 175 8.43 -3.56 -18.69
C GLN A 175 8.59 -4.72 -17.71
N LEU A 176 7.65 -4.87 -16.77
CA LEU A 176 7.63 -5.98 -15.82
C LEU A 176 7.53 -7.32 -16.54
N SER A 177 6.59 -7.47 -17.47
CA SER A 177 6.39 -8.72 -18.23
C SER A 177 7.64 -9.15 -18.98
N LYS A 178 8.36 -8.20 -19.57
CA LYS A 178 9.64 -8.45 -20.23
C LYS A 178 10.68 -9.01 -19.27
N LYS A 179 10.87 -8.37 -18.12
CA LYS A 179 11.78 -8.83 -17.07
C LYS A 179 11.40 -10.23 -16.56
N LEU A 180 10.12 -10.48 -16.38
CA LEU A 180 9.65 -11.80 -15.93
C LEU A 180 9.94 -12.91 -16.95
N THR A 181 9.81 -12.62 -18.24
CA THR A 181 10.17 -13.57 -19.31
C THR A 181 11.66 -13.88 -19.29
N GLU A 182 12.50 -12.86 -19.20
CA GLU A 182 13.96 -13.01 -19.12
C GLU A 182 14.36 -13.86 -17.88
N GLN A 183 13.74 -13.63 -16.73
CA GLN A 183 14.00 -14.39 -15.50
C GLN A 183 13.52 -15.85 -15.60
N ALA A 184 12.37 -16.09 -16.20
CA ALA A 184 11.84 -17.44 -16.42
C ALA A 184 12.73 -18.26 -17.36
N GLU A 185 13.21 -17.65 -18.44
CA GLU A 185 14.18 -18.25 -19.38
C GLU A 185 15.50 -18.59 -18.68
N PHE A 186 16.03 -17.66 -17.89
CA PHE A 186 17.24 -17.88 -17.10
C PHE A 186 17.09 -19.03 -16.10
N ALA A 187 15.95 -19.15 -15.43
CA ALA A 187 15.65 -20.21 -14.47
C ALA A 187 15.27 -21.55 -15.13
N GLY A 188 15.03 -21.58 -16.44
CA GLY A 188 14.58 -22.79 -17.17
C GLY A 188 13.20 -23.27 -16.75
N VAL A 189 12.32 -22.35 -16.35
CA VAL A 189 10.97 -22.63 -15.82
C VAL A 189 9.95 -22.58 -16.94
N LEU A 190 9.17 -23.65 -17.10
CA LEU A 190 8.16 -23.79 -18.17
C LEU A 190 6.71 -23.73 -17.64
N SER A 191 6.49 -23.97 -16.34
CA SER A 191 5.15 -23.96 -15.73
C SER A 191 5.12 -23.22 -14.39
N PHE A 192 3.92 -22.93 -13.90
CA PHE A 192 3.76 -22.25 -12.61
C PHE A 192 4.24 -23.12 -11.45
N TYR A 193 3.96 -24.43 -11.48
CA TYR A 193 4.47 -25.35 -10.48
C TYR A 193 6.00 -25.40 -10.44
N GLU A 194 6.64 -25.50 -11.62
CA GLU A 194 8.10 -25.48 -11.71
C GLU A 194 8.69 -24.19 -11.16
N LYS A 195 8.03 -23.05 -11.43
CA LYS A 195 8.40 -21.76 -10.87
C LYS A 195 8.33 -21.75 -9.34
N LEU A 196 7.25 -22.25 -8.75
CA LEU A 196 7.13 -22.34 -7.30
C LEU A 196 8.18 -23.27 -6.70
N ARG A 197 8.49 -24.39 -7.35
CA ARG A 197 9.56 -25.30 -6.93
C ARG A 197 10.91 -24.59 -6.95
N TYR A 198 11.26 -23.96 -8.07
CA TYR A 198 12.49 -23.20 -8.19
C TYR A 198 12.61 -22.12 -7.10
N LEU A 199 11.57 -21.32 -6.89
CA LEU A 199 11.56 -20.29 -5.85
C LEU A 199 11.64 -20.86 -4.43
N THR A 200 11.10 -22.06 -4.20
CA THR A 200 11.20 -22.77 -2.92
C THR A 200 12.62 -23.28 -2.67
N ASP A 201 13.26 -23.84 -3.69
CA ASP A 201 14.66 -24.33 -3.62
C ASP A 201 15.63 -23.15 -3.38
N GLU A 202 15.36 -21.98 -3.97
CA GLU A 202 16.10 -20.74 -3.72
C GLU A 202 15.78 -20.10 -2.33
N GLY A 203 14.83 -20.63 -1.56
CA GLY A 203 14.42 -20.11 -0.26
C GLY A 203 13.63 -18.80 -0.34
N LEU A 204 13.03 -18.48 -1.50
CA LEU A 204 12.22 -17.29 -1.76
C LEU A 204 10.73 -17.54 -1.57
N TYR A 205 10.28 -18.78 -1.68
CA TYR A 205 8.89 -19.21 -1.51
C TYR A 205 8.77 -20.22 -0.37
N GLY A 206 7.61 -20.27 0.28
CA GLY A 206 7.37 -21.15 1.41
C GLY A 206 7.12 -22.61 0.97
N SER A 207 7.96 -23.55 1.42
CA SER A 207 7.83 -24.98 1.13
C SER A 207 6.49 -25.56 1.59
N TYR A 208 5.82 -24.94 2.54
CA TYR A 208 4.51 -25.33 3.04
C TYR A 208 3.40 -25.28 1.97
N ILE A 209 3.54 -24.44 0.95
CA ILE A 209 2.61 -24.40 -0.20
C ILE A 209 2.73 -25.69 -1.01
N LEU A 210 3.95 -26.08 -1.39
CA LEU A 210 4.21 -27.32 -2.12
C LEU A 210 3.85 -28.57 -1.30
N ALA A 211 3.93 -28.49 0.03
CA ALA A 211 3.50 -29.56 0.92
C ALA A 211 1.97 -29.68 1.05
N SER A 212 1.24 -28.60 0.79
CA SER A 212 -0.22 -28.52 0.95
C SER A 212 -1.01 -28.81 -0.31
N TYR A 213 -0.42 -28.62 -1.49
CA TYR A 213 -1.06 -28.78 -2.80
C TYR A 213 -0.27 -29.74 -3.68
N SER A 214 -0.98 -30.55 -4.47
CA SER A 214 -0.34 -31.38 -5.50
C SER A 214 0.12 -30.50 -6.68
N PRO A 215 1.07 -31.01 -7.53
CA PRO A 215 1.45 -30.32 -8.76
C PRO A 215 0.25 -29.98 -9.66
N GLU A 216 -0.69 -30.92 -9.79
CA GLU A 216 -1.90 -30.78 -10.60
C GLU A 216 -2.83 -29.70 -10.05
N GLU A 217 -3.00 -29.61 -8.73
CA GLU A 217 -3.79 -28.56 -8.07
C GLU A 217 -3.19 -27.18 -8.28
N ILE A 218 -1.87 -27.07 -8.25
CA ILE A 218 -1.16 -25.79 -8.49
C ILE A 218 -1.33 -25.36 -9.95
N GLU A 219 -1.19 -26.29 -10.91
CA GLU A 219 -1.39 -25.98 -12.33
C GLU A 219 -2.86 -25.70 -12.66
N GLU A 220 -3.82 -26.33 -11.98
CA GLU A 220 -5.23 -25.96 -12.10
C GLU A 220 -5.49 -24.56 -11.55
N ALA A 221 -4.91 -24.21 -10.40
CA ALA A 221 -5.01 -22.88 -9.82
C ALA A 221 -4.38 -21.81 -10.74
N ALA A 222 -3.27 -22.09 -11.41
CA ALA A 222 -2.63 -21.19 -12.36
C ALA A 222 -3.57 -20.78 -13.51
N ARG A 223 -4.53 -21.60 -13.89
CA ARG A 223 -5.56 -21.27 -14.91
C ARG A 223 -6.55 -20.20 -14.44
N PHE A 224 -6.58 -19.87 -13.16
CA PHE A 224 -7.40 -18.77 -12.65
C PHE A 224 -6.79 -17.39 -12.96
N ILE A 225 -5.49 -17.33 -13.26
CA ILE A 225 -4.79 -16.09 -13.58
C ILE A 225 -5.45 -15.39 -14.77
N CYS A 226 -5.81 -14.14 -14.56
CA CYS A 226 -6.44 -13.28 -15.56
C CYS A 226 -5.58 -12.01 -15.78
N PRO A 227 -4.66 -11.99 -16.76
CA PRO A 227 -3.75 -10.86 -17.01
C PRO A 227 -4.47 -9.55 -17.31
N GLU A 228 -5.70 -9.62 -17.86
CA GLU A 228 -6.50 -8.42 -18.16
C GLU A 228 -6.83 -7.59 -16.91
N ARG A 229 -6.79 -8.20 -15.70
CA ARG A 229 -7.02 -7.49 -14.44
C ARG A 229 -5.88 -6.55 -14.07
N ASP A 230 -4.70 -6.69 -14.68
CA ASP A 230 -3.61 -5.72 -14.50
C ASP A 230 -3.98 -4.34 -15.05
N LYS A 231 -4.97 -4.26 -15.93
CA LYS A 231 -5.52 -3.00 -16.45
C LYS A 231 -6.30 -2.18 -15.42
N LEU A 232 -6.65 -2.78 -14.28
CA LEU A 232 -7.34 -2.10 -13.19
C LEU A 232 -6.41 -1.17 -12.37
N PHE A 233 -5.09 -1.37 -12.47
CA PHE A 233 -4.13 -0.56 -11.72
C PHE A 233 -3.85 0.78 -12.40
N ASN A 234 -3.77 1.83 -11.59
CA ASN A 234 -3.06 3.04 -11.94
C ASN A 234 -1.55 2.86 -11.69
N TYR A 235 -0.74 3.82 -12.16
CA TYR A 235 0.71 3.75 -12.05
C TYR A 235 1.17 3.65 -10.58
N SER A 236 0.64 4.51 -9.71
CA SER A 236 1.05 4.57 -8.30
C SER A 236 0.80 3.24 -7.58
N GLY A 237 -0.36 2.61 -7.84
CA GLY A 237 -0.71 1.31 -7.27
C GLY A 237 0.19 0.18 -7.79
N LEU A 238 0.38 0.09 -9.10
CA LEU A 238 1.22 -0.94 -9.70
C LEU A 238 2.70 -0.80 -9.29
N ASP A 239 3.24 0.42 -9.34
CA ASP A 239 4.63 0.72 -8.95
C ASP A 239 4.89 0.34 -7.48
N LEU A 240 3.92 0.61 -6.59
CA LEU A 240 3.98 0.21 -5.19
C LEU A 240 4.07 -1.33 -5.05
N LEU A 241 3.22 -2.08 -5.78
CA LEU A 241 3.25 -3.55 -5.75
C LEU A 241 4.57 -4.08 -6.27
N VAL A 242 5.03 -3.58 -7.42
CA VAL A 242 6.30 -3.99 -8.03
C VAL A 242 7.49 -3.70 -7.12
N LYS A 243 7.54 -2.54 -6.49
CA LYS A 243 8.68 -2.14 -5.64
C LYS A 243 8.71 -2.84 -4.29
N ARG A 244 7.54 -3.12 -3.68
CA ARG A 244 7.47 -3.53 -2.27
C ARG A 244 7.04 -4.97 -2.03
N TYR A 245 6.23 -5.57 -2.90
CA TYR A 245 5.54 -6.82 -2.56
C TYR A 245 5.92 -8.01 -3.41
N LEU A 246 6.26 -7.81 -4.70
CA LEU A 246 6.66 -8.92 -5.57
C LEU A 246 7.92 -9.63 -5.07
N ILE A 247 7.95 -10.94 -5.26
CA ILE A 247 9.16 -11.74 -5.01
C ILE A 247 10.24 -11.30 -6.01
N ARG A 248 11.47 -11.17 -5.51
CA ARG A 248 12.63 -10.77 -6.27
C ARG A 248 13.73 -11.82 -6.14
N THR A 249 14.55 -11.92 -7.16
CA THR A 249 15.79 -12.68 -7.11
C THR A 249 16.78 -12.05 -6.13
N ARG A 250 17.89 -12.74 -5.85
CA ARG A 250 19.00 -12.18 -5.03
C ARG A 250 19.69 -10.98 -5.68
N SER A 251 19.53 -10.80 -7.00
CA SER A 251 19.96 -9.61 -7.75
C SER A 251 18.93 -8.49 -7.77
N HIS A 252 17.87 -8.58 -6.95
CA HIS A 252 16.77 -7.62 -6.82
C HIS A 252 15.86 -7.47 -8.04
N GLU A 253 15.93 -8.37 -9.04
CA GLU A 253 15.02 -8.37 -10.18
C GLU A 253 13.69 -9.07 -9.82
N PRO A 254 12.54 -8.53 -10.24
CA PRO A 254 11.25 -9.18 -9.99
C PRO A 254 11.16 -10.51 -10.76
N ILE A 255 10.65 -11.54 -10.10
CA ILE A 255 10.43 -12.88 -10.69
C ILE A 255 8.97 -13.34 -10.58
N GLU A 256 8.10 -12.48 -10.09
CA GLU A 256 6.69 -12.75 -9.87
C GLU A 256 5.86 -11.62 -10.46
N SER A 257 4.77 -11.95 -11.17
CA SER A 257 3.78 -10.98 -11.62
C SER A 257 2.80 -10.62 -10.50
N VAL A 258 2.05 -9.53 -10.65
CA VAL A 258 1.02 -9.14 -9.68
C VAL A 258 -0.07 -10.20 -9.58
N GLN A 259 -0.45 -10.81 -10.70
CA GLN A 259 -1.47 -11.87 -10.72
C GLN A 259 -0.97 -13.14 -10.04
N GLU A 260 0.29 -13.51 -10.22
CA GLU A 260 0.93 -14.64 -9.52
C GLU A 260 1.05 -14.37 -8.01
N MET A 261 1.34 -13.12 -7.61
CA MET A 261 1.33 -12.70 -6.22
C MET A 261 -0.05 -12.94 -5.58
N TYR A 262 -1.12 -12.48 -6.22
CA TYR A 262 -2.48 -12.70 -5.70
C TYR A 262 -2.86 -14.18 -5.66
N LEU A 263 -2.45 -14.96 -6.65
CA LEU A 263 -2.66 -16.41 -6.63
C LEU A 263 -1.90 -17.08 -5.48
N GLY A 264 -0.64 -16.71 -5.26
CA GLY A 264 0.16 -17.23 -4.15
C GLY A 264 -0.44 -16.92 -2.78
N ILE A 265 -0.97 -15.70 -2.60
CA ILE A 265 -1.71 -15.31 -1.40
C ILE A 265 -2.99 -16.16 -1.25
N ALA A 266 -3.74 -16.34 -2.32
CA ALA A 266 -4.97 -17.13 -2.31
C ALA A 266 -4.70 -18.62 -1.97
N LEU A 267 -3.62 -19.19 -2.50
CA LEU A 267 -3.17 -20.55 -2.14
C LEU A 267 -2.86 -20.61 -0.64
N HIS A 268 -2.13 -19.64 -0.09
CA HIS A 268 -1.83 -19.59 1.34
C HIS A 268 -3.11 -19.52 2.20
N LEU A 269 -4.02 -18.61 1.89
CA LEU A 269 -5.23 -18.39 2.66
C LEU A 269 -6.20 -19.59 2.63
N ALA A 270 -6.20 -20.33 1.54
CA ALA A 270 -7.08 -21.49 1.38
C ALA A 270 -6.49 -22.81 1.96
N MET A 271 -5.25 -22.84 2.45
CA MET A 271 -4.65 -24.06 3.00
C MET A 271 -5.47 -24.75 4.10
N PRO A 272 -6.08 -24.01 5.07
CA PRO A 272 -6.85 -24.67 6.12
C PRO A 272 -8.19 -25.23 5.65
N GLU A 273 -8.63 -24.95 4.43
CA GLU A 273 -9.90 -25.44 3.90
C GLU A 273 -9.82 -26.96 3.61
N ARG A 274 -10.70 -27.71 4.25
CA ARG A 274 -10.73 -29.19 4.14
C ARG A 274 -11.50 -29.68 2.92
N HIS A 275 -12.45 -28.88 2.42
CA HIS A 275 -13.34 -29.24 1.31
C HIS A 275 -13.34 -28.12 0.27
N ASN A 276 -13.35 -28.52 -1.02
CA ASN A 276 -13.41 -27.58 -2.15
C ASN A 276 -12.30 -26.51 -2.12
N ARG A 277 -11.09 -26.88 -1.69
CA ARG A 277 -9.97 -25.95 -1.48
C ARG A 277 -9.69 -25.06 -2.71
N LEU A 278 -9.66 -25.63 -3.90
CA LEU A 278 -9.44 -24.85 -5.13
C LEU A 278 -10.56 -23.84 -5.44
N GLN A 279 -11.79 -24.11 -5.02
CA GLN A 279 -12.87 -23.11 -5.13
C GLN A 279 -12.64 -21.92 -4.19
N TRP A 280 -12.09 -22.17 -3.00
CA TRP A 280 -11.68 -21.10 -2.08
C TRP A 280 -10.46 -20.33 -2.63
N VAL A 281 -9.46 -21.01 -3.18
CA VAL A 281 -8.35 -20.35 -3.89
C VAL A 281 -8.89 -19.40 -4.96
N ARG A 282 -9.82 -19.87 -5.80
CA ARG A 282 -10.41 -19.02 -6.84
C ARG A 282 -11.17 -17.82 -6.27
N LYS A 283 -11.97 -18.01 -5.20
CA LYS A 283 -12.70 -16.93 -4.56
C LYS A 283 -11.76 -15.86 -3.99
N PHE A 284 -10.73 -16.26 -3.25
CA PHE A 284 -9.74 -15.33 -2.72
C PHE A 284 -8.97 -14.62 -3.83
N TYR A 285 -8.53 -15.35 -4.85
CA TYR A 285 -7.89 -14.74 -6.01
C TYR A 285 -8.80 -13.73 -6.72
N ASP A 286 -10.07 -14.06 -6.93
CA ASP A 286 -11.03 -13.17 -7.59
C ASP A 286 -11.23 -11.88 -6.79
N LEU A 287 -11.43 -11.95 -5.47
CA LEU A 287 -11.60 -10.78 -4.61
C LEU A 287 -10.37 -9.86 -4.63
N LEU A 288 -9.18 -10.44 -4.55
CA LEU A 288 -7.92 -9.67 -4.51
C LEU A 288 -7.60 -9.06 -5.87
N SER A 289 -7.65 -9.87 -6.94
CA SER A 289 -7.24 -9.43 -8.27
C SER A 289 -8.23 -8.51 -8.98
N LYS A 290 -9.50 -8.50 -8.56
CA LYS A 290 -10.51 -7.49 -8.97
C LYS A 290 -10.47 -6.22 -8.13
N LEU A 291 -9.57 -6.12 -7.16
CA LEU A 291 -9.45 -5.01 -6.21
C LEU A 291 -10.72 -4.78 -5.37
N GLU A 292 -11.54 -5.82 -5.17
CA GLU A 292 -12.73 -5.75 -4.30
C GLU A 292 -12.32 -5.74 -2.81
N VAL A 293 -11.19 -6.38 -2.48
CA VAL A 293 -10.56 -6.41 -1.16
C VAL A 293 -9.06 -6.19 -1.32
N THR A 294 -8.46 -5.37 -0.48
CA THR A 294 -7.02 -5.30 -0.31
C THR A 294 -6.59 -5.90 1.03
N MET A 295 -5.37 -6.40 1.09
CA MET A 295 -4.81 -6.99 2.30
C MET A 295 -3.76 -6.06 2.91
N ALA A 296 -3.58 -6.20 4.22
CA ALA A 296 -2.52 -5.48 4.92
C ALA A 296 -1.12 -5.86 4.40
N THR A 297 -0.17 -4.92 4.54
CA THR A 297 1.22 -5.08 4.08
C THR A 297 1.84 -6.44 4.41
N PRO A 298 1.75 -6.99 5.64
CA PRO A 298 2.36 -8.28 5.94
C PRO A 298 1.73 -9.45 5.15
N THR A 299 0.43 -9.41 4.90
CA THR A 299 -0.24 -10.44 4.09
C THR A 299 0.23 -10.39 2.64
N LEU A 300 0.24 -9.19 2.02
CA LEU A 300 0.74 -9.01 0.65
C LEU A 300 2.21 -9.39 0.50
N ALA A 301 3.03 -9.07 1.51
CA ALA A 301 4.47 -9.31 1.48
C ALA A 301 4.86 -10.75 1.83
N ASN A 302 4.18 -11.41 2.77
CA ASN A 302 4.67 -12.62 3.42
C ASN A 302 3.84 -13.87 3.17
N ALA A 303 2.57 -13.76 2.74
CA ALA A 303 1.62 -14.89 2.68
C ALA A 303 2.11 -16.13 1.88
N ARG A 304 3.13 -15.99 1.07
CA ARG A 304 3.70 -17.08 0.27
C ARG A 304 5.19 -17.30 0.49
N LYS A 305 5.80 -16.49 1.38
CA LYS A 305 7.23 -16.57 1.69
C LYS A 305 7.50 -17.54 2.84
N PRO A 306 8.75 -17.99 3.06
CA PRO A 306 9.09 -18.89 4.15
C PRO A 306 8.68 -18.35 5.53
N TYR A 307 8.78 -17.04 5.74
CA TYR A 307 8.36 -16.35 6.98
C TYR A 307 7.00 -15.69 6.74
N HIS A 308 5.94 -16.42 7.03
CA HIS A 308 4.57 -16.04 6.70
C HIS A 308 3.81 -15.40 7.88
N GLN A 309 4.40 -14.43 8.54
CA GLN A 309 3.69 -13.58 9.50
C GLN A 309 2.76 -12.62 8.74
N LEU A 310 1.43 -12.68 8.98
CA LEU A 310 0.41 -11.97 8.20
C LEU A 310 -0.23 -10.79 8.92
N SER A 311 -0.03 -10.67 10.23
CA SER A 311 -0.65 -9.61 11.02
C SER A 311 0.11 -8.30 10.90
N SER A 312 -0.62 -7.19 10.72
CA SER A 312 -0.01 -5.86 10.58
C SER A 312 0.05 -5.09 11.89
N CYS A 313 -0.86 -5.38 12.84
CA CYS A 313 -1.09 -4.54 14.01
C CYS A 313 -0.97 -5.33 15.30
N PHE A 314 -0.19 -4.79 16.21
CA PHE A 314 0.11 -5.37 17.52
C PHE A 314 -0.06 -4.32 18.61
N ILE A 315 -0.40 -4.79 19.82
CA ILE A 315 -0.55 -3.95 21.00
C ILE A 315 0.25 -4.59 22.13
N ASP A 316 1.00 -3.78 22.90
CA ASP A 316 1.75 -4.23 24.06
C ASP A 316 1.53 -3.30 25.27
N THR A 317 1.46 -3.89 26.46
CA THR A 317 1.40 -3.17 27.74
C THR A 317 2.74 -3.32 28.45
N VAL A 318 3.50 -2.23 28.54
CA VAL A 318 4.86 -2.23 29.09
C VAL A 318 4.83 -2.31 30.62
N PRO A 319 5.38 -3.39 31.23
CA PRO A 319 5.44 -3.50 32.70
C PRO A 319 6.48 -2.55 33.30
N ASP A 320 6.25 -2.16 34.58
CA ASP A 320 7.18 -1.29 35.32
C ASP A 320 8.38 -2.08 35.92
N SER A 321 9.12 -2.76 35.04
CA SER A 321 10.35 -3.48 35.42
C SER A 321 11.36 -3.44 34.27
N LEU A 322 12.64 -3.50 34.60
CA LEU A 322 13.72 -3.49 33.61
C LEU A 322 13.54 -4.63 32.60
N GLU A 323 13.31 -5.84 33.08
CA GLU A 323 13.11 -7.03 32.25
C GLU A 323 11.87 -6.88 31.34
N GLY A 324 10.75 -6.40 31.91
CA GLY A 324 9.50 -6.21 31.15
C GLY A 324 9.64 -5.14 30.09
N ILE A 325 10.27 -4.01 30.36
CA ILE A 325 10.49 -2.94 29.37
C ILE A 325 11.35 -3.45 28.21
N TYR A 326 12.50 -4.09 28.50
CA TYR A 326 13.34 -4.62 27.42
C TYR A 326 12.67 -5.73 26.60
N ARG A 327 11.85 -6.57 27.24
CA ARG A 327 11.06 -7.57 26.51
C ARG A 327 10.03 -6.94 25.57
N SER A 328 9.34 -5.89 26.01
CA SER A 328 8.43 -5.14 25.13
C SER A 328 9.18 -4.51 23.95
N ILE A 329 10.40 -4.02 24.15
CA ILE A 329 11.25 -3.50 23.08
C ILE A 329 11.69 -4.63 22.12
N ASP A 330 12.08 -5.79 22.65
CA ASP A 330 12.42 -6.97 21.84
C ASP A 330 11.22 -7.46 21.01
N ASN A 331 10.04 -7.57 21.62
CA ASN A 331 8.80 -7.89 20.92
C ASN A 331 8.54 -6.90 19.79
N PHE A 332 8.70 -5.60 20.03
CA PHE A 332 8.56 -4.57 19.00
C PHE A 332 9.57 -4.77 17.86
N ALA A 333 10.83 -5.03 18.16
CA ALA A 333 11.86 -5.29 17.16
C ALA A 333 11.49 -6.48 16.27
N MET A 334 11.01 -7.57 16.88
CA MET A 334 10.58 -8.77 16.15
C MET A 334 9.34 -8.50 15.29
N VAL A 335 8.35 -7.78 15.80
CA VAL A 335 7.16 -7.36 15.05
C VAL A 335 7.55 -6.48 13.86
N SER A 336 8.43 -5.48 14.07
CA SER A 336 8.91 -4.60 13.01
C SER A 336 9.63 -5.37 11.92
N LYS A 337 10.55 -6.27 12.28
CA LYS A 337 11.28 -7.13 11.33
C LYS A 337 10.37 -7.85 10.33
N PHE A 338 9.18 -8.26 10.75
CA PHE A 338 8.22 -8.98 9.91
C PHE A 338 7.10 -8.10 9.35
N GLY A 339 7.25 -6.79 9.38
CA GLY A 339 6.38 -5.84 8.71
C GLY A 339 5.18 -5.36 9.52
N GLY A 340 5.11 -5.71 10.81
CA GLY A 340 4.06 -5.25 11.70
C GLY A 340 4.36 -3.89 12.35
N GLY A 341 3.31 -3.16 12.72
CA GLY A 341 3.38 -1.96 13.57
C GLY A 341 2.84 -2.25 14.96
N MET A 342 3.32 -1.53 15.98
CA MET A 342 2.95 -1.77 17.37
C MET A 342 2.43 -0.51 18.06
N GLY A 343 1.42 -0.67 18.93
CA GLY A 343 1.06 0.30 19.96
C GLY A 343 1.58 -0.16 21.31
N MET A 344 2.35 0.68 22.01
CA MET A 344 2.96 0.36 23.30
C MET A 344 2.41 1.28 24.40
N TYR A 345 1.79 0.72 25.42
CA TYR A 345 1.26 1.47 26.54
C TYR A 345 2.29 1.60 27.67
N PHE A 346 2.72 2.83 27.93
CA PHE A 346 3.71 3.16 28.98
C PHE A 346 3.10 3.67 30.29
N GLY A 347 1.76 3.73 30.40
CA GLY A 347 1.08 4.28 31.57
C GLY A 347 1.33 3.54 32.87
N LYS A 348 1.85 2.30 32.84
CA LYS A 348 2.26 1.55 34.04
C LYS A 348 3.67 1.90 34.51
N VAL A 349 4.51 2.45 33.63
CA VAL A 349 5.92 2.72 33.96
C VAL A 349 6.05 3.96 34.84
N ARG A 350 6.85 3.87 35.92
CA ARG A 350 7.04 4.95 36.87
C ARG A 350 7.62 6.21 36.23
N ALA A 351 7.14 7.35 36.72
CA ALA A 351 7.57 8.67 36.26
C ALA A 351 8.99 9.03 36.74
N ALA A 352 9.57 10.04 36.09
CA ALA A 352 10.83 10.64 36.50
C ALA A 352 10.75 11.11 37.95
N GLY A 353 11.84 10.90 38.68
CA GLY A 353 11.90 11.19 40.11
C GLY A 353 11.18 10.18 41.03
N GLY A 354 10.66 9.08 40.45
CA GLY A 354 10.08 7.98 41.21
C GLY A 354 11.12 7.23 42.08
N ASN A 355 10.63 6.32 42.91
CA ASN A 355 11.45 5.53 43.82
C ASN A 355 11.95 4.25 43.11
N ILE A 356 13.23 3.90 43.30
CA ILE A 356 13.82 2.61 42.89
C ILE A 356 14.53 2.00 44.11
N ARG A 357 14.13 0.80 44.52
CA ARG A 357 14.72 0.05 45.63
C ARG A 357 14.84 0.86 46.92
N GLY A 358 13.86 1.72 47.24
CA GLY A 358 13.86 2.59 48.40
C GLY A 358 14.58 3.94 48.24
N PHE A 359 15.33 4.12 47.16
CA PHE A 359 15.98 5.41 46.86
C PHE A 359 15.00 6.33 46.13
N LYS A 360 14.66 7.46 46.74
CA LYS A 360 13.75 8.47 46.16
C LYS A 360 14.47 9.30 45.09
N GLY A 361 13.75 9.71 44.07
CA GLY A 361 14.24 10.66 43.06
C GLY A 361 15.15 10.09 41.97
N VAL A 362 15.36 8.77 41.92
CA VAL A 362 16.35 8.15 41.01
C VAL A 362 15.77 7.61 39.70
N ALA A 363 14.44 7.44 39.57
CA ALA A 363 13.84 6.96 38.36
C ALA A 363 14.01 7.96 37.19
N GLY A 364 14.36 7.47 36.01
CA GLY A 364 14.58 8.29 34.84
C GLY A 364 13.30 8.70 34.08
N GLY A 365 12.16 8.09 34.42
CA GLY A 365 10.87 8.32 33.75
C GLY A 365 10.73 7.63 32.39
N VAL A 366 9.56 7.79 31.78
CA VAL A 366 9.19 7.11 30.52
C VAL A 366 9.97 7.60 29.31
N ILE A 367 10.40 8.86 29.28
CA ILE A 367 11.02 9.48 28.11
C ILE A 367 12.31 8.76 27.69
N ARG A 368 13.12 8.35 28.68
CA ARG A 368 14.38 7.63 28.39
C ARG A 368 14.11 6.26 27.72
N TRP A 369 13.05 5.57 28.12
CA TRP A 369 12.65 4.29 27.55
C TRP A 369 12.08 4.48 26.14
N MET A 370 11.30 5.52 25.94
CA MET A 370 10.76 5.86 24.62
C MET A 370 11.86 6.22 23.62
N LYS A 371 13.01 6.75 24.08
CA LYS A 371 14.16 6.95 23.21
C LYS A 371 14.74 5.62 22.70
N LEU A 372 14.83 4.60 23.54
CA LEU A 372 15.26 3.26 23.10
C LEU A 372 14.27 2.65 22.10
N VAL A 373 12.98 2.85 22.31
CA VAL A 373 11.95 2.43 21.34
C VAL A 373 12.13 3.16 20.02
N ASN A 374 12.41 4.48 20.03
CA ASN A 374 12.73 5.27 18.86
C ASN A 374 13.95 4.72 18.10
N ASP A 375 15.04 4.48 18.81
CA ASP A 375 16.28 3.97 18.23
C ASP A 375 16.08 2.55 17.66
N THR A 376 15.23 1.74 18.30
CA THR A 376 14.82 0.43 17.77
C THR A 376 13.98 0.57 16.49
N ALA A 377 13.06 1.54 16.43
CA ALA A 377 12.25 1.80 15.23
C ALA A 377 13.12 2.19 14.03
N VAL A 378 14.17 2.97 14.28
CA VAL A 378 15.16 3.35 13.26
C VAL A 378 16.07 2.19 12.87
N ALA A 379 16.47 1.35 13.85
CA ALA A 379 17.42 0.25 13.62
C ALA A 379 16.80 -0.97 12.94
N VAL A 380 15.49 -1.21 13.10
CA VAL A 380 14.81 -2.41 12.60
C VAL A 380 13.71 -2.04 11.61
N ASP A 381 14.11 -2.03 10.34
CA ASP A 381 13.20 -1.77 9.23
C ASP A 381 12.17 -2.88 9.04
N GLN A 382 10.96 -2.50 8.60
CA GLN A 382 9.92 -3.42 8.19
C GLN A 382 10.31 -4.09 6.86
N LEU A 383 10.73 -5.36 6.92
CA LEU A 383 11.13 -6.16 5.76
C LEU A 383 12.27 -5.52 4.92
N GLY A 384 13.06 -4.60 5.48
CA GLY A 384 14.07 -3.85 4.73
C GLY A 384 13.53 -2.85 3.70
N MET A 385 12.21 -2.54 3.77
CA MET A 385 11.51 -1.76 2.74
C MET A 385 10.78 -0.54 3.29
N ARG A 386 10.58 -0.47 4.60
CA ARG A 386 9.86 0.61 5.30
C ARG A 386 10.46 0.76 6.69
N GLN A 387 10.58 1.99 7.18
CA GLN A 387 11.01 2.25 8.55
C GLN A 387 10.08 1.60 9.56
N GLY A 388 10.64 1.11 10.68
CA GLY A 388 9.88 0.62 11.81
C GLY A 388 8.93 1.70 12.33
N ALA A 389 7.73 1.32 12.75
CA ALA A 389 6.71 2.25 13.19
C ALA A 389 6.03 1.77 14.47
N VAL A 390 5.93 2.67 15.46
CA VAL A 390 5.35 2.39 16.77
C VAL A 390 4.63 3.61 17.34
N ALA A 391 3.43 3.39 17.88
CA ALA A 391 2.74 4.40 18.68
C ALA A 391 3.01 4.14 20.17
N VAL A 392 3.31 5.19 20.92
CA VAL A 392 3.54 5.12 22.37
C VAL A 392 2.43 5.87 23.10
N TYR A 393 1.76 5.17 23.99
CA TYR A 393 0.56 5.66 24.69
C TYR A 393 0.88 6.01 26.13
N LEU A 394 0.41 7.18 26.57
CA LEU A 394 0.54 7.65 27.94
C LEU A 394 -0.75 8.32 28.42
N ASP A 395 -1.13 8.11 29.67
CA ASP A 395 -2.31 8.76 30.25
C ASP A 395 -2.10 10.25 30.49
N VAL A 396 -3.17 11.03 30.30
CA VAL A 396 -3.17 12.49 30.53
C VAL A 396 -2.86 12.88 32.00
N TRP A 397 -2.98 11.94 32.93
CA TRP A 397 -2.66 12.12 34.36
C TRP A 397 -1.26 11.65 34.76
N HIS A 398 -0.46 11.12 33.80
CA HIS A 398 0.90 10.67 34.09
C HIS A 398 1.85 11.87 34.32
N LYS A 399 2.75 11.77 35.31
CA LYS A 399 3.61 12.89 35.72
C LYS A 399 4.57 13.38 34.64
N ASP A 400 4.97 12.51 33.72
CA ASP A 400 5.88 12.84 32.62
C ASP A 400 5.13 13.35 31.34
N LEU A 401 3.81 13.61 31.43
CA LEU A 401 3.00 14.06 30.29
C LEU A 401 3.55 15.31 29.60
N PRO A 402 4.01 16.38 30.30
CA PRO A 402 4.49 17.58 29.64
C PRO A 402 5.72 17.37 28.76
N GLU A 403 6.62 16.51 29.21
CA GLU A 403 7.82 16.09 28.50
C GLU A 403 7.48 15.14 27.35
N PHE A 404 6.49 14.26 27.54
CA PHE A 404 5.97 13.36 26.54
C PHE A 404 5.36 14.12 25.34
N LEU A 405 4.58 15.17 25.57
CA LEU A 405 3.98 16.01 24.53
C LEU A 405 5.01 16.79 23.70
N GLN A 406 6.25 16.85 24.14
CA GLN A 406 7.34 17.53 23.46
C GLN A 406 8.32 16.58 22.77
N LEU A 407 8.07 15.28 22.77
CA LEU A 407 8.98 14.26 22.21
C LEU A 407 9.40 14.54 20.77
N ARG A 408 8.48 15.02 19.95
CA ARG A 408 8.70 15.24 18.50
C ARG A 408 8.87 16.69 18.11
N THR A 409 8.67 17.64 19.02
CA THR A 409 8.81 19.06 18.71
C THR A 409 10.28 19.45 18.48
N ASN A 410 10.53 20.45 17.62
CA ASN A 410 11.88 20.84 17.21
C ASN A 410 12.65 21.68 18.23
N ASN A 411 12.09 21.93 19.41
CA ASN A 411 12.70 22.74 20.45
C ASN A 411 13.00 21.91 21.71
N GLY A 412 14.07 22.24 22.42
CA GLY A 412 14.48 21.61 23.65
C GLY A 412 15.77 20.77 23.52
N ASP A 413 16.06 19.92 24.52
CA ASP A 413 17.25 19.06 24.55
C ASP A 413 17.04 17.83 23.64
N ASP A 414 17.90 17.65 22.63
CA ASP A 414 17.84 16.53 21.67
C ASP A 414 17.94 15.16 22.34
N ARG A 415 18.57 15.08 23.52
CA ARG A 415 18.63 13.84 24.30
C ARG A 415 17.27 13.40 24.83
N MET A 416 16.28 14.30 24.84
CA MET A 416 14.90 14.06 25.26
C MET A 416 13.94 13.94 24.07
N LYS A 417 14.46 13.85 22.83
CA LYS A 417 13.68 13.75 21.61
C LYS A 417 13.60 12.33 21.07
N ALA A 418 12.46 12.03 20.45
CA ALA A 418 12.15 10.76 19.80
C ALA A 418 11.24 11.07 18.59
N HIS A 419 11.85 11.32 17.43
CA HIS A 419 11.14 11.84 16.25
C HIS A 419 10.45 10.75 15.42
N ASP A 420 10.86 9.49 15.56
CA ASP A 420 10.42 8.37 14.70
C ASP A 420 9.32 7.52 15.34
N ILE A 421 8.87 7.89 16.55
CA ILE A 421 7.72 7.27 17.21
C ILE A 421 6.52 8.21 17.26
N PHE A 422 5.32 7.65 17.44
CA PHE A 422 4.05 8.38 17.39
C PHE A 422 3.42 8.47 18.80
N PRO A 423 3.54 9.61 19.50
CA PRO A 423 2.87 9.81 20.79
C PRO A 423 1.35 9.77 20.67
N ALA A 424 0.72 9.16 21.67
CA ALA A 424 -0.74 9.11 21.84
C ALA A 424 -1.11 9.35 23.31
N VAL A 425 -2.14 10.16 23.55
CA VAL A 425 -2.59 10.46 24.94
C VAL A 425 -3.93 9.79 25.20
N CYS A 426 -4.00 9.08 26.34
CA CYS A 426 -5.20 8.44 26.83
C CYS A 426 -5.97 9.40 27.76
N TYR A 427 -7.21 9.72 27.40
CA TYR A 427 -8.05 10.67 28.13
C TYR A 427 -9.22 9.95 28.81
N PRO A 428 -9.46 10.17 30.13
CA PRO A 428 -10.71 9.84 30.78
C PRO A 428 -11.79 10.91 30.48
N ASP A 429 -13.05 10.56 30.59
CA ASP A 429 -14.16 11.49 30.37
C ASP A 429 -14.12 12.71 31.31
N LEU A 430 -13.65 12.53 32.54
CA LEU A 430 -13.48 13.61 33.51
C LEU A 430 -12.64 14.77 32.95
N PHE A 431 -11.53 14.47 32.26
CA PHE A 431 -10.67 15.50 31.68
C PHE A 431 -11.45 16.40 30.71
N TRP A 432 -12.22 15.79 29.79
CA TRP A 432 -12.99 16.53 28.80
C TRP A 432 -14.18 17.29 29.44
N ARG A 433 -14.80 16.73 30.47
CA ARG A 433 -15.87 17.38 31.21
C ARG A 433 -15.35 18.63 31.92
N MET A 434 -14.24 18.52 32.64
CA MET A 434 -13.58 19.66 33.30
C MET A 434 -13.10 20.71 32.26
N ALA A 435 -12.52 20.28 31.13
CA ALA A 435 -12.10 21.17 30.06
C ALA A 435 -13.25 21.96 29.45
N LYS A 436 -14.44 21.35 29.33
CA LYS A 436 -15.65 22.01 28.83
C LYS A 436 -16.22 23.02 29.83
N GLU A 437 -16.10 22.75 31.11
CA GLU A 437 -16.58 23.65 32.17
C GLU A 437 -15.68 24.86 32.35
N ASP A 438 -14.39 24.68 32.59
CA ASP A 438 -13.40 25.75 32.71
C ASP A 438 -11.99 25.23 32.46
N LEU A 439 -11.33 25.76 31.45
CA LEU A 439 -9.95 25.41 31.09
C LEU A 439 -8.90 25.84 32.13
N ASN A 440 -9.22 26.74 33.04
CA ASN A 440 -8.28 27.18 34.08
C ASN A 440 -8.28 26.24 35.29
N GLN A 441 -9.13 25.24 35.36
CA GLN A 441 -9.12 24.23 36.42
C GLN A 441 -7.77 23.51 36.46
N SER A 442 -7.37 23.15 37.70
CA SER A 442 -6.15 22.36 37.93
C SER A 442 -6.37 20.88 37.62
N TRP A 443 -5.50 20.32 36.81
CA TRP A 443 -5.35 18.89 36.58
C TRP A 443 -4.09 18.39 37.26
N TYR A 444 -4.16 17.22 37.93
CA TYR A 444 -3.07 16.68 38.69
C TYR A 444 -2.43 15.47 38.03
N LEU A 445 -1.10 15.47 37.97
CA LEU A 445 -0.29 14.43 37.36
C LEU A 445 0.40 13.63 38.48
N PHE A 446 0.40 12.29 38.32
CA PHE A 446 0.91 11.36 39.31
C PHE A 446 1.91 10.35 38.70
N CYS A 447 2.71 9.74 39.61
CA CYS A 447 3.50 8.57 39.28
C CYS A 447 2.67 7.30 39.53
N PRO A 448 2.44 6.40 38.55
CA PRO A 448 1.62 5.20 38.76
C PRO A 448 2.19 4.28 39.86
N ASN A 449 3.50 4.12 39.93
CA ASN A 449 4.15 3.31 40.96
C ASN A 449 3.95 3.87 42.38
N GLU A 450 3.92 5.18 42.52
CA GLU A 450 3.68 5.83 43.81
C GLU A 450 2.24 5.61 44.28
N ILE A 451 1.25 5.69 43.33
CA ILE A 451 -0.14 5.36 43.64
C ILE A 451 -0.26 3.90 44.08
N MET A 452 0.31 2.96 43.34
CA MET A 452 0.28 1.55 43.72
C MET A 452 0.91 1.31 45.13
N THR A 453 2.02 1.97 45.41
CA THR A 453 2.72 1.82 46.68
C THR A 453 1.91 2.38 47.87
N ILE A 454 1.23 3.52 47.70
CA ILE A 454 0.56 4.23 48.80
C ILE A 454 -0.92 3.82 48.93
N LYS A 455 -1.58 3.58 47.78
CA LYS A 455 -3.03 3.31 47.73
C LYS A 455 -3.35 1.82 47.59
N GLY A 456 -2.39 0.98 47.15
CA GLY A 456 -2.58 -0.45 46.92
C GLY A 456 -3.38 -0.81 45.66
N TYR A 457 -3.54 0.15 44.73
CA TYR A 457 -4.18 -0.08 43.44
C TYR A 457 -3.45 0.65 42.31
N CYS A 458 -3.59 0.14 41.10
CA CYS A 458 -3.12 0.78 39.86
C CYS A 458 -4.27 1.60 39.25
N LEU A 459 -4.10 2.92 39.16
CA LEU A 459 -5.15 3.83 38.67
C LEU A 459 -5.51 3.53 37.20
N GLU A 460 -4.52 3.12 36.41
CA GLU A 460 -4.70 2.73 34.99
C GLU A 460 -5.56 1.48 34.79
N ASP A 461 -5.83 0.69 35.82
CA ASP A 461 -6.64 -0.53 35.73
C ASP A 461 -8.15 -0.25 35.84
N TYR A 462 -8.54 1.03 35.94
CA TYR A 462 -9.93 1.46 36.06
C TYR A 462 -10.34 2.40 34.91
N TYR A 463 -11.65 2.58 34.70
CA TYR A 463 -12.23 3.53 33.77
C TYR A 463 -13.60 4.03 34.26
N GLY A 464 -14.10 5.12 33.66
CA GLY A 464 -15.42 5.70 34.00
C GLY A 464 -15.48 6.21 35.45
N GLU A 465 -16.63 6.03 36.08
CA GLU A 465 -16.89 6.53 37.45
C GLU A 465 -15.96 5.97 38.50
N GLU A 466 -15.56 4.70 38.40
CA GLU A 466 -14.65 4.09 39.34
C GLU A 466 -13.22 4.67 39.22
N TRP A 467 -12.77 4.96 38.00
CA TRP A 467 -11.52 5.68 37.77
C TRP A 467 -11.57 7.09 38.37
N GLU A 468 -12.65 7.83 38.10
CA GLU A 468 -12.85 9.19 38.58
C GLU A 468 -12.80 9.25 40.11
N LYS A 469 -13.52 8.37 40.81
CA LYS A 469 -13.50 8.26 42.27
C LYS A 469 -12.09 8.05 42.81
N ARG A 470 -11.32 7.14 42.20
CA ARG A 470 -9.93 6.85 42.62
C ARG A 470 -8.97 7.98 42.30
N TYR A 471 -9.15 8.64 41.17
CA TYR A 471 -8.38 9.82 40.81
C TYR A 471 -8.59 10.97 41.81
N LEU A 472 -9.83 11.26 42.17
CA LEU A 472 -10.15 12.28 43.15
C LEU A 472 -9.64 11.90 44.58
N ASP A 473 -9.66 10.62 44.91
CA ASP A 473 -9.04 10.12 46.15
C ASP A 473 -7.51 10.34 46.14
N CYS A 474 -6.83 10.13 45.00
CA CYS A 474 -5.42 10.49 44.85
C CYS A 474 -5.17 12.01 44.95
N VAL A 475 -6.05 12.83 44.35
CA VAL A 475 -5.95 14.30 44.43
C VAL A 475 -6.02 14.80 45.85
N ASN A 476 -6.83 14.18 46.69
CA ASN A 476 -7.04 14.59 48.10
C ASN A 476 -6.02 13.99 49.06
N ASP A 477 -5.20 13.01 48.64
CA ASP A 477 -4.20 12.38 49.51
C ASP A 477 -2.89 13.20 49.51
N SER A 478 -2.53 13.73 50.69
CA SER A 478 -1.30 14.53 50.89
C SER A 478 -0.01 13.71 50.87
N ARG A 479 -0.10 12.38 50.93
CA ARG A 479 1.08 11.48 50.88
C ARG A 479 1.59 11.30 49.46
N LEU A 480 0.73 11.51 48.46
CA LEU A 480 1.08 11.39 47.04
C LEU A 480 1.77 12.66 46.54
N SER A 481 2.91 12.48 45.88
CA SER A 481 3.59 13.57 45.19
C SER A 481 2.87 13.86 43.88
N LYS A 482 2.28 15.03 43.74
CA LYS A 482 1.53 15.45 42.55
C LYS A 482 2.13 16.70 41.90
N ARG A 483 2.07 16.77 40.57
CA ARG A 483 2.35 17.96 39.77
C ARG A 483 1.03 18.55 39.33
N SER A 484 0.78 19.83 39.57
CA SER A 484 -0.42 20.51 39.12
C SER A 484 -0.15 21.28 37.84
N MET A 485 -1.08 21.19 36.89
CA MET A 485 -1.09 21.99 35.66
C MET A 485 -2.52 22.47 35.40
N SER A 486 -2.68 23.65 34.77
CA SER A 486 -3.99 24.00 34.26
C SER A 486 -4.36 23.14 33.04
N ILE A 487 -5.63 22.78 32.88
CA ILE A 487 -6.12 22.09 31.69
C ILE A 487 -5.77 22.87 30.43
N LYS A 488 -5.85 24.22 30.50
CA LYS A 488 -5.46 25.13 29.42
C LYS A 488 -4.01 24.92 28.95
N ASP A 489 -3.08 24.73 29.89
CA ASP A 489 -1.68 24.53 29.54
C ASP A 489 -1.45 23.15 28.91
N ILE A 490 -2.14 22.11 29.40
CA ILE A 490 -2.12 20.79 28.77
C ILE A 490 -2.66 20.85 27.36
N VAL A 491 -3.86 21.45 27.15
CA VAL A 491 -4.47 21.61 25.82
C VAL A 491 -3.55 22.41 24.89
N ARG A 492 -2.89 23.46 25.38
CA ARG A 492 -1.93 24.26 24.61
C ARG A 492 -0.74 23.40 24.14
N LEU A 493 -0.19 22.56 25.01
CA LEU A 493 0.91 21.64 24.65
C LEU A 493 0.46 20.61 23.61
N VAL A 494 -0.74 20.04 23.78
CA VAL A 494 -1.32 19.10 22.80
C VAL A 494 -1.50 19.76 21.44
N LEU A 495 -2.15 20.92 21.40
CA LEU A 495 -2.38 21.65 20.15
C LEU A 495 -1.08 22.06 19.47
N ARG A 496 -0.10 22.54 20.24
CA ARG A 496 1.22 22.88 19.71
C ARG A 496 1.89 21.65 19.08
N SER A 497 1.95 20.56 19.81
CA SER A 497 2.52 19.30 19.29
C SER A 497 1.79 18.83 18.02
N ALA A 498 0.45 18.90 18.02
CA ALA A 498 -0.37 18.48 16.87
C ALA A 498 -0.10 19.33 15.63
N VAL A 499 0.03 20.65 15.78
CA VAL A 499 0.33 21.56 14.66
C VAL A 499 1.76 21.36 14.14
N GLU A 500 2.74 21.18 15.03
CA GLU A 500 4.14 21.02 14.64
C GLU A 500 4.46 19.63 14.07
N THR A 501 3.78 18.57 14.53
CA THR A 501 4.22 17.19 14.27
C THR A 501 3.12 16.22 13.79
N GLY A 502 1.85 16.63 13.78
CA GLY A 502 0.71 15.75 13.51
C GLY A 502 0.36 14.80 14.67
N THR A 503 1.02 14.91 15.82
CA THR A 503 0.79 14.10 17.03
C THR A 503 0.63 15.01 18.24
N PRO A 504 0.04 14.56 19.38
CA PRO A 504 -0.32 13.18 19.71
C PRO A 504 -1.64 12.73 19.10
N PHE A 505 -1.81 11.40 18.97
CA PHE A 505 -3.12 10.80 18.77
C PHE A 505 -3.97 10.95 20.03
N THR A 506 -5.28 10.97 19.88
CA THR A 506 -6.23 11.05 20.99
C THR A 506 -6.91 9.72 21.19
N PHE A 507 -6.81 9.14 22.39
CA PHE A 507 -7.45 7.89 22.77
C PHE A 507 -8.40 8.11 23.94
N ASN A 508 -9.71 8.07 23.70
CA ASN A 508 -10.75 8.29 24.70
C ASN A 508 -11.02 6.99 25.47
N ARG A 509 -10.28 6.78 26.54
CA ARG A 509 -10.19 5.52 27.28
C ARG A 509 -11.52 5.02 27.83
N ASP A 510 -12.32 5.90 28.43
CA ASP A 510 -13.57 5.50 29.07
C ASP A 510 -14.62 5.00 28.08
N ILE A 511 -14.80 5.71 26.97
CA ILE A 511 -15.78 5.31 25.95
C ILE A 511 -15.34 4.02 25.24
N VAL A 512 -14.04 3.84 25.00
CA VAL A 512 -13.51 2.61 24.40
C VAL A 512 -13.77 1.41 25.32
N ASN A 513 -13.52 1.56 26.62
CA ASN A 513 -13.77 0.48 27.57
C ASN A 513 -15.25 0.20 27.82
N ARG A 514 -16.12 1.21 27.77
CA ARG A 514 -17.58 1.00 27.80
C ARG A 514 -18.08 0.23 26.57
N ALA A 515 -17.50 0.47 25.42
CA ALA A 515 -17.83 -0.20 24.17
C ALA A 515 -17.15 -1.58 24.00
N ASN A 516 -16.27 -1.97 24.94
CA ASN A 516 -15.51 -3.20 24.86
C ASN A 516 -16.40 -4.45 24.98
N PRO A 517 -16.56 -5.28 23.93
CA PRO A 517 -17.37 -6.49 23.99
C PRO A 517 -16.75 -7.57 24.90
N ASN A 518 -15.46 -7.45 25.21
CA ASN A 518 -14.70 -8.37 26.03
C ASN A 518 -14.35 -7.80 27.43
N ASN A 519 -15.18 -6.91 27.97
CA ASN A 519 -14.95 -6.29 29.27
C ASN A 519 -14.81 -7.28 30.43
N HIS A 520 -15.37 -8.49 30.29
CA HIS A 520 -15.22 -9.60 31.24
C HIS A 520 -13.81 -10.20 31.29
N ARG A 521 -12.96 -9.89 30.32
CA ARG A 521 -11.56 -10.35 30.23
C ARG A 521 -10.53 -9.34 30.74
N GLY A 522 -10.93 -8.07 30.88
CA GLY A 522 -10.05 -7.01 31.33
C GLY A 522 -10.28 -5.68 30.62
N ILE A 523 -9.35 -4.78 30.78
CA ILE A 523 -9.41 -3.41 30.29
C ILE A 523 -8.60 -3.23 29.00
N ILE A 524 -9.00 -2.28 28.18
CA ILE A 524 -8.25 -1.80 27.02
C ILE A 524 -7.41 -0.60 27.48
N TYR A 525 -6.09 -0.74 27.47
CA TYR A 525 -5.15 0.32 27.90
C TYR A 525 -4.82 1.29 26.78
N CYS A 526 -4.66 0.78 25.56
CA CYS A 526 -4.26 1.56 24.39
C CYS A 526 -4.79 0.92 23.10
N SER A 527 -4.44 1.51 21.96
CA SER A 527 -4.69 0.98 20.63
C SER A 527 -3.38 0.57 19.96
N ASN A 528 -3.48 0.09 18.72
CA ASN A 528 -2.34 -0.21 17.83
C ASN A 528 -1.67 1.08 17.30
N LEU A 529 -0.79 0.93 16.32
CA LEU A 529 -0.07 2.05 15.69
C LEU A 529 -1.00 3.12 15.11
N CYS A 530 -2.06 2.72 14.37
CA CYS A 530 -2.95 3.65 13.65
C CYS A 530 -4.22 4.02 14.44
N THR A 531 -4.37 3.53 15.67
CA THR A 531 -5.47 3.85 16.61
C THR A 531 -6.85 3.28 16.22
N GLU A 532 -6.90 2.29 15.31
CA GLU A 532 -8.15 1.68 14.83
C GLU A 532 -8.53 0.38 15.55
N ILE A 533 -7.59 -0.26 16.26
CA ILE A 533 -7.83 -1.52 16.97
C ILE A 533 -7.81 -1.29 18.48
N ALA A 534 -8.89 -1.63 19.15
CA ALA A 534 -9.04 -1.54 20.58
C ALA A 534 -9.37 -2.92 21.16
N GLN A 535 -8.40 -3.55 21.81
CA GLN A 535 -8.54 -4.89 22.36
C GLN A 535 -7.88 -5.00 23.73
N ASN A 536 -8.39 -5.94 24.55
CA ASN A 536 -7.82 -6.25 25.82
C ASN A 536 -6.40 -6.77 25.67
N MET A 537 -5.53 -6.33 26.57
CA MET A 537 -4.18 -6.83 26.67
C MET A 537 -3.70 -6.78 28.10
N SER A 538 -3.14 -7.88 28.56
CA SER A 538 -2.44 -7.92 29.86
C SER A 538 -0.93 -7.83 29.65
N ALA A 539 -0.24 -7.27 30.64
CA ALA A 539 1.22 -7.26 30.65
C ALA A 539 1.77 -8.70 30.69
N ILE A 540 2.95 -8.89 30.07
CA ILE A 540 3.69 -10.14 30.19
C ILE A 540 4.12 -10.33 31.66
N GLU A 541 3.70 -11.42 32.28
CA GLU A 541 4.06 -11.74 33.64
C GLU A 541 5.24 -12.72 33.70
N THR A 542 6.25 -12.40 34.51
CA THR A 542 7.31 -13.35 34.83
C THR A 542 7.01 -13.95 36.20
N VAL A 543 6.66 -15.24 36.19
CA VAL A 543 6.45 -16.00 37.41
C VAL A 543 7.75 -16.72 37.73
N SER A 544 8.31 -16.45 38.91
CA SER A 544 9.46 -17.16 39.44
C SER A 544 8.98 -18.25 40.40
N THR A 545 9.32 -19.50 40.09
CA THR A 545 9.00 -20.65 40.96
C THR A 545 10.30 -21.24 41.48
N GLU A 546 10.40 -21.37 42.78
CA GLU A 546 11.50 -22.08 43.39
C GLU A 546 11.22 -23.60 43.37
N ILE A 547 12.11 -24.34 42.74
CA ILE A 547 12.01 -25.82 42.66
C ILE A 547 13.23 -26.41 43.36
N ARG A 548 13.01 -27.36 44.28
CA ARG A 548 14.08 -28.21 44.79
C ARG A 548 14.36 -29.33 43.83
N THR A 549 15.60 -29.47 43.43
CA THR A 549 16.04 -30.61 42.62
C THR A 549 16.12 -31.87 43.44
N GLU A 550 16.21 -33.04 42.81
CA GLU A 550 16.40 -34.32 43.47
C GLU A 550 17.69 -34.37 44.32
N ASP A 551 18.70 -33.58 43.93
CA ASP A 551 19.97 -33.43 44.64
C ASP A 551 19.88 -32.45 45.82
N GLY A 552 18.73 -31.84 46.05
CA GLY A 552 18.47 -30.89 47.15
C GLY A 552 18.81 -29.44 46.86
N ASP A 553 19.31 -29.12 45.69
CA ASP A 553 19.62 -27.74 45.29
C ASP A 553 18.35 -26.93 44.97
N MET A 554 18.39 -25.65 45.29
CA MET A 554 17.31 -24.71 44.98
C MET A 554 17.55 -24.09 43.62
N VAL A 555 16.65 -24.37 42.67
CA VAL A 555 16.66 -23.78 41.34
C VAL A 555 15.47 -22.84 41.18
N VAL A 556 15.73 -21.59 40.78
CA VAL A 556 14.67 -20.63 40.45
C VAL A 556 14.32 -20.78 38.96
N VAL A 557 13.16 -21.35 38.69
CA VAL A 557 12.62 -21.44 37.32
C VAL A 557 11.77 -20.21 37.07
N LYS A 558 12.20 -19.39 36.09
CA LYS A 558 11.43 -18.25 35.60
C LYS A 558 10.56 -18.69 34.43
N THR A 559 9.27 -18.68 34.63
CA THR A 559 8.30 -18.92 33.58
C THR A 559 7.68 -17.60 33.14
N VAL A 560 7.74 -17.34 31.85
CA VAL A 560 7.10 -16.17 31.25
C VAL A 560 5.71 -16.57 30.79
N ARG A 561 4.69 -15.88 31.30
CA ARG A 561 3.33 -15.98 30.78
C ARG A 561 3.11 -14.83 29.81
N PRO A 562 2.89 -15.10 28.53
CA PRO A 562 2.48 -14.07 27.59
C PRO A 562 1.14 -13.50 28.06
N GLY A 563 0.97 -12.20 27.92
CA GLY A 563 -0.32 -11.55 28.11
C GLY A 563 -1.33 -12.04 27.07
N ASP A 564 -2.61 -11.94 27.37
CA ASP A 564 -3.67 -12.16 26.39
C ASP A 564 -3.57 -11.09 25.30
N PHE A 565 -3.40 -11.49 24.04
CA PHE A 565 -3.43 -10.59 22.90
C PHE A 565 -4.26 -11.21 21.77
N VAL A 566 -4.92 -10.35 21.06
CA VAL A 566 -5.65 -10.73 19.84
C VAL A 566 -5.19 -9.82 18.72
N VAL A 567 -4.98 -10.40 17.56
CA VAL A 567 -4.66 -9.66 16.36
C VAL A 567 -5.76 -9.91 15.35
N CYS A 568 -6.35 -8.86 14.85
CA CYS A 568 -7.27 -8.93 13.72
C CYS A 568 -7.02 -7.73 12.82
N ASN A 569 -6.75 -7.99 11.55
CA ASN A 569 -6.64 -6.91 10.58
C ASN A 569 -7.20 -7.34 9.24
N LEU A 570 -8.36 -6.80 8.92
CA LEU A 570 -8.98 -6.89 7.60
C LEU A 570 -9.24 -5.45 7.13
N GLU A 571 -8.43 -4.99 6.18
CA GLU A 571 -8.70 -3.74 5.49
C GLU A 571 -9.64 -4.01 4.32
N ILE A 572 -10.87 -3.52 4.43
CA ILE A 572 -11.84 -3.51 3.35
C ILE A 572 -11.79 -2.13 2.74
N GLY A 573 -11.13 -2.02 1.58
CA GLY A 573 -11.11 -0.82 0.77
C GLY A 573 -11.77 -1.08 -0.57
N ARG A 574 -12.64 -0.19 -1.02
CA ARG A 574 -12.90 -0.05 -2.45
C ARG A 574 -11.78 0.81 -3.01
N ALA A 575 -10.98 0.22 -3.89
CA ALA A 575 -10.05 0.98 -4.69
C ALA A 575 -10.79 1.90 -5.66
#